data_2b4042c72f191cf0a265362c098a8006
#
_entry.id   2b4042c72f191cf0a265362c098a8006
#
_cell.length_a   1.000
_cell.length_b   1.000
_cell.length_c   1.000
_cell.angle_alpha   90.00
_cell.angle_beta   90.00
_cell.angle_gamma   90.00
#
_symmetry.space_group_name_H-M   'P 1'
#
loop_
_entity.id
_entity.type
_entity.pdbx_description
1 polymer ?
#
loop_
_entity_poly.entity_id
_entity_poly.type
_entity_poly.pdbx_seq_one_letter_code
_entity_poly.pdbx_strand_id
1 'polypeptide(L)'
;MYEGAVQDLIDELGRLPGVGPKSAQRIAFHLLASESADVGRLVAALTRVQAEVRFCVTCYNVAEAEQCRICRDPRRTEDVLCVVEEPKDVVAIERTREFRGRYHVLGGAISPIDGVGPDDLRVKELMTRLMSGTVTELIIATDPNLEGEATAAYLARLVGPMGLTVSRLASGLPVGGDLEYADEVTLGRAFEGRRTISA
;
A
#
# COMPACT_ATOMS: atom_id res chain seq x y z
N MET A 1 14.21 13.84 33.02
CA MET A 1 15.14 13.52 31.94
C MET A 1 16.00 12.37 32.47
N TYR A 2 16.04 11.27 31.75
CA TYR A 2 16.89 10.12 32.12
C TYR A 2 18.30 10.37 31.54
N GLU A 3 19.29 9.61 31.97
CA GLU A 3 20.66 9.73 31.50
C GLU A 3 21.11 8.48 30.75
N GLY A 4 22.04 8.65 29.80
CA GLY A 4 22.68 7.57 29.08
C GLY A 4 21.72 6.73 28.24
N ALA A 5 21.97 5.41 28.18
CA ALA A 5 21.30 4.49 27.27
C ALA A 5 19.76 4.45 27.38
N VAL A 6 19.19 4.81 28.53
CA VAL A 6 17.74 4.87 28.71
C VAL A 6 17.16 6.05 27.94
N GLN A 7 17.81 7.22 28.03
CA GLN A 7 17.37 8.39 27.26
C GLN A 7 17.54 8.16 25.75
N ASP A 8 18.68 7.59 25.35
CA ASP A 8 18.95 7.28 23.93
C ASP A 8 17.86 6.35 23.36
N LEU A 9 17.44 5.32 24.09
CA LEU A 9 16.38 4.41 23.68
C LEU A 9 15.02 5.15 23.56
N ILE A 10 14.69 6.03 24.51
CA ILE A 10 13.45 6.82 24.49
C ILE A 10 13.47 7.75 23.26
N ASP A 11 14.58 8.39 22.98
CA ASP A 11 14.71 9.31 21.85
C ASP A 11 14.58 8.59 20.50
N GLU A 12 15.22 7.43 20.35
CA GLU A 12 15.10 6.62 19.12
C GLU A 12 13.67 6.09 18.92
N LEU A 13 13.01 5.63 19.99
CA LEU A 13 11.61 5.21 19.92
C LEU A 13 10.68 6.39 19.59
N GLY A 14 11.00 7.59 20.11
CA GLY A 14 10.24 8.80 19.84
C GLY A 14 10.33 9.33 18.39
N ARG A 15 11.29 8.84 17.62
CA ARG A 15 11.41 9.13 16.17
C ARG A 15 10.49 8.28 15.31
N LEU A 16 9.89 7.23 15.88
CA LEU A 16 8.99 6.36 15.14
C LEU A 16 7.65 7.08 14.88
N PRO A 17 7.09 6.98 13.66
CA PRO A 17 5.79 7.57 13.34
C PRO A 17 4.71 7.10 14.31
N GLY A 18 3.92 8.04 14.86
CA GLY A 18 2.85 7.75 15.79
C GLY A 18 3.30 7.46 17.23
N VAL A 19 4.60 7.48 17.52
CA VAL A 19 5.15 7.28 18.87
C VAL A 19 5.49 8.62 19.51
N GLY A 20 4.58 9.15 20.32
CA GLY A 20 4.83 10.36 21.10
C GLY A 20 5.72 10.09 22.35
N PRO A 21 6.21 11.17 23.03
CA PRO A 21 7.15 11.06 24.14
C PRO A 21 6.70 10.11 25.29
N LYS A 22 5.41 10.16 25.63
CA LYS A 22 4.84 9.27 26.67
C LYS A 22 4.84 7.80 26.25
N SER A 23 4.56 7.54 24.96
CA SER A 23 4.57 6.19 24.41
C SER A 23 5.99 5.64 24.29
N ALA A 24 6.93 6.46 23.82
CA ALA A 24 8.36 6.12 23.76
C ALA A 24 8.90 5.70 25.14
N GLN A 25 8.63 6.52 26.16
CA GLN A 25 9.01 6.21 27.54
C GLN A 25 8.40 4.90 28.03
N ARG A 26 7.09 4.69 27.80
CA ARG A 26 6.41 3.46 28.22
C ARG A 26 6.98 2.21 27.53
N ILE A 27 7.30 2.30 26.23
CA ILE A 27 7.93 1.20 25.48
C ILE A 27 9.32 0.93 26.03
N ALA A 28 10.16 1.97 26.25
CA ALA A 28 11.50 1.80 26.78
C ALA A 28 11.50 1.09 28.14
N PHE A 29 10.63 1.50 29.07
CA PHE A 29 10.53 0.83 30.37
C PHE A 29 9.96 -0.59 30.30
N HIS A 30 9.07 -0.86 29.35
CA HIS A 30 8.61 -2.22 29.08
C HIS A 30 9.80 -3.10 28.63
N LEU A 31 10.61 -2.64 27.70
CA LEU A 31 11.79 -3.36 27.21
C LEU A 31 12.83 -3.57 28.31
N LEU A 32 13.02 -2.59 29.21
CA LEU A 32 13.92 -2.72 30.38
C LEU A 32 13.46 -3.79 31.37
N ALA A 33 12.13 -3.95 31.53
CA ALA A 33 11.53 -4.95 32.39
C ALA A 33 11.37 -6.33 31.74
N SER A 34 11.56 -6.41 30.41
CA SER A 34 11.41 -7.65 29.65
C SER A 34 12.64 -8.56 29.82
N GLU A 35 12.46 -9.87 29.60
CA GLU A 35 13.57 -10.80 29.54
C GLU A 35 14.53 -10.46 28.38
N SER A 36 15.82 -10.62 28.62
CA SER A 36 16.87 -10.34 27.61
C SER A 36 16.66 -11.11 26.31
N ALA A 37 16.07 -12.32 26.36
CA ALA A 37 15.75 -13.11 25.20
C ALA A 37 14.68 -12.44 24.32
N ASP A 38 13.68 -11.77 24.92
CA ASP A 38 12.61 -11.08 24.19
C ASP A 38 13.14 -9.83 23.48
N VAL A 39 13.94 -9.07 24.17
CA VAL A 39 14.64 -7.91 23.59
C VAL A 39 15.57 -8.36 22.47
N GLY A 40 16.33 -9.43 22.66
CA GLY A 40 17.20 -10.01 21.64
C GLY A 40 16.45 -10.43 20.36
N ARG A 41 15.24 -11.00 20.49
CA ARG A 41 14.39 -11.33 19.34
C ARG A 41 13.95 -10.09 18.55
N LEU A 42 13.59 -9.02 19.25
CA LEU A 42 13.22 -7.76 18.59
C LEU A 42 14.40 -7.16 17.83
N VAL A 43 15.57 -7.09 18.45
CA VAL A 43 16.79 -6.58 17.80
C VAL A 43 17.13 -7.43 16.57
N ALA A 44 17.10 -8.76 16.70
CA ALA A 44 17.36 -9.67 15.58
C ALA A 44 16.35 -9.47 14.43
N ALA A 45 15.07 -9.29 14.73
CA ALA A 45 14.03 -9.04 13.74
C ALA A 45 14.27 -7.72 12.96
N LEU A 46 14.61 -6.64 13.68
CA LEU A 46 14.93 -5.34 13.06
C LEU A 46 16.15 -5.44 12.15
N THR A 47 17.23 -6.05 12.64
CA THR A 47 18.46 -6.25 11.85
C THR A 47 18.20 -7.09 10.62
N ARG A 48 17.43 -8.17 10.76
CA ARG A 48 17.09 -9.06 9.65
C ARG A 48 16.28 -8.36 8.58
N VAL A 49 15.26 -7.56 8.96
CA VAL A 49 14.45 -6.77 8.00
C VAL A 49 15.34 -5.84 7.18
N GLN A 50 16.27 -5.12 7.81
CA GLN A 50 17.18 -4.23 7.11
C GLN A 50 18.15 -4.95 6.17
N ALA A 51 18.59 -6.16 6.53
CA ALA A 51 19.56 -6.92 5.75
C ALA A 51 18.92 -7.67 4.57
N GLU A 52 17.74 -8.25 4.75
CA GLU A 52 17.13 -9.22 3.84
C GLU A 52 15.99 -8.64 3.01
N VAL A 53 15.24 -7.63 3.52
CA VAL A 53 14.09 -7.08 2.81
C VAL A 53 14.51 -6.01 1.82
N ARG A 54 13.97 -6.12 0.62
CA ARG A 54 14.17 -5.18 -0.50
C ARG A 54 12.87 -4.97 -1.26
N PHE A 55 12.85 -4.06 -2.20
CA PHE A 55 11.73 -3.95 -3.13
C PHE A 55 11.91 -4.92 -4.31
N CYS A 56 10.82 -5.57 -4.69
CA CYS A 56 10.76 -6.45 -5.86
C CYS A 56 11.13 -5.66 -7.12
N VAL A 57 12.07 -6.15 -7.91
CA VAL A 57 12.52 -5.48 -9.14
C VAL A 57 11.44 -5.35 -10.21
N THR A 58 10.35 -6.12 -10.10
CA THR A 58 9.25 -6.12 -11.09
C THR A 58 8.06 -5.27 -10.65
N CYS A 59 7.64 -5.37 -9.39
CA CYS A 59 6.38 -4.75 -8.94
C CYS A 59 6.55 -3.77 -7.78
N TYR A 60 7.75 -3.62 -7.25
CA TYR A 60 8.09 -2.73 -6.12
C TYR A 60 7.41 -3.06 -4.79
N ASN A 61 6.75 -4.22 -4.67
CA ASN A 61 6.31 -4.75 -3.39
C ASN A 61 7.52 -5.22 -2.56
N VAL A 62 7.34 -5.35 -1.25
CA VAL A 62 8.39 -5.91 -0.37
C VAL A 62 8.71 -7.37 -0.72
N ALA A 63 9.99 -7.73 -0.68
CA ALA A 63 10.50 -9.06 -1.04
C ALA A 63 11.79 -9.39 -0.27
N GLU A 64 12.02 -10.65 0.02
CA GLU A 64 13.30 -11.19 0.54
C GLU A 64 14.19 -11.74 -0.59
N ALA A 65 13.72 -11.73 -1.84
CA ALA A 65 14.43 -12.13 -3.02
C ALA A 65 14.32 -11.04 -4.10
N GLU A 66 14.98 -11.20 -5.24
CA GLU A 66 14.92 -10.29 -6.36
C GLU A 66 13.49 -10.01 -6.81
N GLN A 67 12.67 -11.06 -6.90
CA GLN A 67 11.23 -10.96 -7.15
C GLN A 67 10.42 -11.45 -5.95
N CYS A 68 9.31 -10.77 -5.64
CA CYS A 68 8.39 -11.19 -4.59
C CYS A 68 7.63 -12.47 -4.97
N ARG A 69 7.03 -13.12 -3.98
CA ARG A 69 6.28 -14.37 -4.18
C ARG A 69 5.16 -14.25 -5.22
N ILE A 70 4.53 -13.08 -5.33
CA ILE A 70 3.44 -12.83 -6.28
C ILE A 70 3.96 -12.78 -7.71
N CYS A 71 5.09 -12.10 -7.95
CA CYS A 71 5.70 -12.04 -9.28
C CYS A 71 6.27 -13.37 -9.75
N ARG A 72 6.65 -14.26 -8.82
CA ARG A 72 7.16 -15.61 -9.13
C ARG A 72 6.07 -16.68 -9.26
N ASP A 73 4.82 -16.38 -8.90
CA ASP A 73 3.74 -17.37 -8.96
C ASP A 73 3.23 -17.53 -10.41
N PRO A 74 3.49 -18.68 -11.05
CA PRO A 74 3.10 -18.91 -12.46
C PRO A 74 1.59 -19.09 -12.65
N ARG A 75 0.82 -19.21 -11.56
CA ARG A 75 -0.64 -19.33 -11.61
C ARG A 75 -1.34 -17.98 -11.78
N ARG A 76 -0.58 -16.88 -11.70
CA ARG A 76 -1.13 -15.52 -11.85
C ARG A 76 -1.08 -15.07 -13.29
N THR A 77 -2.16 -14.45 -13.73
CA THR A 77 -2.25 -13.89 -15.08
C THR A 77 -1.36 -12.64 -15.20
N GLU A 78 -0.82 -12.41 -16.37
CA GLU A 78 0.04 -11.26 -16.66
C GLU A 78 -0.71 -10.15 -17.41
N ASP A 79 -1.91 -10.45 -17.88
CA ASP A 79 -2.76 -9.57 -18.65
C ASP A 79 -3.55 -8.55 -17.80
N VAL A 80 -3.69 -8.81 -16.49
CA VAL A 80 -4.37 -7.90 -15.54
C VAL A 80 -3.37 -7.37 -14.52
N LEU A 81 -3.20 -6.05 -14.48
CA LEU A 81 -2.29 -5.37 -13.57
C LEU A 81 -3.06 -4.48 -12.60
N CYS A 82 -2.88 -4.69 -11.30
CA CYS A 82 -3.45 -3.85 -10.25
C CYS A 82 -2.39 -2.89 -9.71
N VAL A 83 -2.63 -1.59 -9.83
CA VAL A 83 -1.76 -0.54 -9.32
C VAL A 83 -2.26 -0.09 -7.96
N VAL A 84 -1.37 -0.08 -6.98
CA VAL A 84 -1.63 0.31 -5.59
C VAL A 84 -0.60 1.34 -5.12
N GLU A 85 -0.89 2.04 -4.05
CA GLU A 85 0.01 3.06 -3.50
C GLU A 85 1.17 2.41 -2.72
N GLU A 86 0.88 1.47 -1.82
CA GLU A 86 1.87 0.91 -0.90
C GLU A 86 1.82 -0.63 -0.82
N PRO A 87 2.88 -1.27 -0.31
CA PRO A 87 2.89 -2.73 -0.09
C PRO A 87 1.77 -3.25 0.83
N LYS A 88 1.29 -2.44 1.78
CA LYS A 88 0.17 -2.80 2.67
C LYS A 88 -1.12 -3.05 1.90
N ASP A 89 -1.35 -2.33 0.79
CA ASP A 89 -2.55 -2.42 -0.04
C ASP A 89 -2.59 -3.76 -0.78
N VAL A 90 -1.42 -4.21 -1.26
CA VAL A 90 -1.27 -5.57 -1.81
C VAL A 90 -1.74 -6.61 -0.80
N VAL A 91 -1.35 -6.47 0.47
CA VAL A 91 -1.75 -7.40 1.52
C VAL A 91 -3.27 -7.36 1.75
N ALA A 92 -3.87 -6.17 1.72
CA ALA A 92 -5.32 -6.00 1.89
C ALA A 92 -6.10 -6.70 0.77
N ILE A 93 -5.70 -6.49 -0.49
CA ILE A 93 -6.34 -7.13 -1.64
C ILE A 93 -6.12 -8.65 -1.63
N GLU A 94 -4.92 -9.13 -1.33
CA GLU A 94 -4.59 -10.56 -1.28
C GLU A 94 -5.39 -11.34 -0.22
N ARG A 95 -5.79 -10.68 0.87
CA ARG A 95 -6.66 -11.29 1.89
C ARG A 95 -8.04 -11.68 1.36
N THR A 96 -8.53 -11.01 0.33
CA THR A 96 -9.81 -11.33 -0.31
C THR A 96 -9.76 -12.64 -1.08
N ARG A 97 -8.57 -13.03 -1.60
CA ARG A 97 -8.33 -14.18 -2.48
C ARG A 97 -9.05 -14.14 -3.83
N GLU A 98 -9.62 -12.99 -4.19
CA GLU A 98 -10.38 -12.80 -5.44
C GLU A 98 -9.47 -12.40 -6.61
N PHE A 99 -8.41 -11.63 -6.35
CA PHE A 99 -7.55 -11.14 -7.40
C PHE A 99 -6.49 -12.16 -7.80
N ARG A 100 -6.34 -12.40 -9.11
CA ARG A 100 -5.41 -13.39 -9.68
C ARG A 100 -4.38 -12.78 -10.63
N GLY A 101 -4.43 -11.47 -10.86
CA GLY A 101 -3.46 -10.74 -11.66
C GLY A 101 -2.18 -10.41 -10.90
N ARG A 102 -1.41 -9.49 -11.45
CA ARG A 102 -0.15 -8.99 -10.88
C ARG A 102 -0.33 -7.58 -10.34
N TYR A 103 0.62 -7.14 -9.53
CA TYR A 103 0.58 -5.82 -8.90
C TYR A 103 1.70 -4.92 -9.42
N HIS A 104 1.49 -3.62 -9.25
CA HIS A 104 2.51 -2.58 -9.30
C HIS A 104 2.32 -1.62 -8.14
N VAL A 105 3.36 -1.42 -7.33
CA VAL A 105 3.35 -0.54 -6.16
C VAL A 105 4.02 0.77 -6.54
N LEU A 106 3.28 1.88 -6.39
CA LEU A 106 3.77 3.22 -6.76
C LEU A 106 4.79 3.78 -5.78
N GLY A 107 4.72 3.38 -4.51
CA GLY A 107 5.52 3.91 -3.42
C GLY A 107 4.90 5.12 -2.72
N GLY A 108 3.63 5.42 -2.99
CA GLY A 108 2.86 6.52 -2.41
C GLY A 108 1.79 7.03 -3.35
N ALA A 109 1.27 8.23 -3.07
CA ALA A 109 0.30 8.96 -3.88
C ALA A 109 0.83 10.37 -4.21
N ILE A 110 0.29 11.00 -5.25
CA ILE A 110 0.57 12.40 -5.58
C ILE A 110 0.00 13.27 -4.48
N SER A 111 0.86 14.00 -3.78
CA SER A 111 0.50 14.93 -2.71
C SER A 111 1.26 16.25 -2.86
N PRO A 112 0.65 17.27 -3.47
CA PRO A 112 1.29 18.58 -3.60
C PRO A 112 1.61 19.24 -2.25
N ILE A 113 0.82 18.93 -1.22
CA ILE A 113 1.03 19.46 0.14
C ILE A 113 2.33 18.90 0.75
N ASP A 114 2.59 17.62 0.51
CA ASP A 114 3.80 16.95 0.98
C ASP A 114 4.97 17.06 -0.02
N GLY A 115 4.77 17.75 -1.14
CA GLY A 115 5.76 17.91 -2.19
C GLY A 115 6.01 16.67 -3.03
N VAL A 116 5.10 15.67 -3.00
CA VAL A 116 5.21 14.42 -3.76
C VAL A 116 4.59 14.60 -5.14
N GLY A 117 5.42 14.56 -6.17
CA GLY A 117 5.00 14.60 -7.58
C GLY A 117 5.01 13.22 -8.24
N PRO A 118 4.55 13.15 -9.50
CA PRO A 118 4.57 11.89 -10.26
C PRO A 118 5.97 11.30 -10.46
N ASP A 119 7.00 12.15 -10.48
CA ASP A 119 8.40 11.72 -10.66
C ASP A 119 9.00 11.09 -9.39
N ASP A 120 8.39 11.31 -8.23
CA ASP A 120 8.78 10.70 -6.96
C ASP A 120 8.18 9.29 -6.81
N LEU A 121 7.21 8.94 -7.67
CA LEU A 121 6.52 7.66 -7.68
C LEU A 121 7.06 6.74 -8.79
N ARG A 122 6.76 5.44 -8.68
CA ARG A 122 7.16 4.42 -9.66
C ARG A 122 6.29 4.43 -10.94
N VAL A 123 5.93 5.62 -11.41
CA VAL A 123 5.10 5.79 -12.62
C VAL A 123 5.90 5.47 -13.89
N LYS A 124 7.17 5.83 -13.96
CA LYS A 124 8.03 5.52 -15.13
C LYS A 124 8.18 4.02 -15.34
N GLU A 125 8.36 3.30 -14.23
CA GLU A 125 8.48 1.84 -14.24
C GLU A 125 7.15 1.16 -14.60
N LEU A 126 6.02 1.72 -14.13
CA LEU A 126 4.70 1.29 -14.56
C LEU A 126 4.55 1.43 -16.07
N MET A 127 4.86 2.61 -16.64
CA MET A 127 4.77 2.85 -18.08
C MET A 127 5.65 1.90 -18.88
N THR A 128 6.88 1.67 -18.43
CA THR A 128 7.80 0.71 -19.07
C THR A 128 7.18 -0.69 -19.10
N ARG A 129 6.53 -1.09 -18.02
CA ARG A 129 5.87 -2.39 -17.90
C ARG A 129 4.65 -2.50 -18.79
N LEU A 130 3.85 -1.45 -18.92
CA LEU A 130 2.67 -1.42 -19.80
C LEU A 130 3.06 -1.47 -21.29
N MET A 131 4.18 -0.83 -21.65
CA MET A 131 4.70 -0.86 -23.02
C MET A 131 5.17 -2.25 -23.49
N SER A 132 5.34 -3.23 -22.59
CA SER A 132 5.64 -4.62 -22.98
C SER A 132 4.52 -5.30 -23.78
N GLY A 133 3.29 -4.74 -23.72
CA GLY A 133 2.15 -5.20 -24.50
C GLY A 133 1.43 -6.43 -23.98
N THR A 134 1.82 -6.98 -22.83
CA THR A 134 1.18 -8.16 -22.22
C THR A 134 -0.07 -7.78 -21.42
N VAL A 135 -0.11 -6.56 -20.86
CA VAL A 135 -1.22 -6.08 -20.04
C VAL A 135 -2.36 -5.58 -20.93
N THR A 136 -3.56 -6.08 -20.70
CA THR A 136 -4.79 -5.68 -21.37
C THR A 136 -5.73 -4.89 -20.47
N GLU A 137 -5.64 -5.10 -19.15
CA GLU A 137 -6.41 -4.37 -18.15
C GLU A 137 -5.51 -3.79 -17.06
N LEU A 138 -5.69 -2.51 -16.76
CA LEU A 138 -5.10 -1.81 -15.63
C LEU A 138 -6.18 -1.48 -14.60
N ILE A 139 -6.10 -2.08 -13.42
CA ILE A 139 -6.96 -1.73 -12.28
C ILE A 139 -6.23 -0.70 -11.44
N ILE A 140 -6.78 0.50 -11.30
CA ILE A 140 -6.25 1.55 -10.44
C ILE A 140 -6.90 1.39 -9.06
N ALA A 141 -6.13 0.93 -8.08
CA ALA A 141 -6.57 0.65 -6.72
C ALA A 141 -5.85 1.55 -5.71
N THR A 142 -5.82 2.85 -6.00
CA THR A 142 -5.38 3.89 -5.06
C THR A 142 -6.44 4.12 -3.99
N ASP A 143 -6.04 4.70 -2.86
CA ASP A 143 -6.95 4.99 -1.75
C ASP A 143 -8.08 5.94 -2.19
N PRO A 144 -9.30 5.79 -1.64
CA PRO A 144 -10.45 6.65 -1.97
C PRO A 144 -10.42 7.99 -1.22
N ASN A 145 -9.23 8.58 -1.07
CA ASN A 145 -8.99 9.92 -0.51
C ASN A 145 -8.59 10.92 -1.61
N LEU A 146 -8.31 12.17 -1.25
CA LEU A 146 -8.01 13.24 -2.21
C LEU A 146 -6.76 12.94 -3.04
N GLU A 147 -5.70 12.47 -2.40
CA GLU A 147 -4.41 12.15 -3.01
C GLU A 147 -4.52 10.93 -3.93
N GLY A 148 -5.22 9.89 -3.49
CA GLY A 148 -5.46 8.70 -4.29
C GLY A 148 -6.36 8.96 -5.50
N GLU A 149 -7.38 9.83 -5.37
CA GLU A 149 -8.21 10.28 -6.51
C GLU A 149 -7.39 11.10 -7.52
N ALA A 150 -6.54 12.01 -7.04
CA ALA A 150 -5.64 12.79 -7.90
C ALA A 150 -4.66 11.87 -8.65
N THR A 151 -4.10 10.89 -7.95
CA THR A 151 -3.19 9.88 -8.51
C THR A 151 -3.90 9.02 -9.56
N ALA A 152 -5.12 8.56 -9.26
CA ALA A 152 -5.93 7.80 -10.20
C ALA A 152 -6.25 8.58 -11.47
N ALA A 153 -6.67 9.84 -11.33
CA ALA A 153 -6.97 10.70 -12.46
C ALA A 153 -5.72 10.99 -13.32
N TYR A 154 -4.56 11.14 -12.70
CA TYR A 154 -3.29 11.29 -13.40
C TYR A 154 -2.94 10.03 -14.20
N LEU A 155 -2.97 8.86 -13.58
CA LEU A 155 -2.68 7.58 -14.23
C LEU A 155 -3.66 7.28 -15.37
N ALA A 156 -4.96 7.49 -15.15
CA ALA A 156 -5.97 7.26 -16.19
C ALA A 156 -5.73 8.12 -17.45
N ARG A 157 -5.34 9.40 -17.29
CA ARG A 157 -4.98 10.27 -18.41
C ARG A 157 -3.70 9.80 -19.10
N LEU A 158 -2.71 9.35 -18.36
CA LEU A 158 -1.43 8.89 -18.89
C LEU A 158 -1.57 7.59 -19.71
N VAL A 159 -2.39 6.65 -19.22
CA VAL A 159 -2.58 5.32 -19.81
C VAL A 159 -3.67 5.30 -20.87
N GLY A 160 -4.62 6.25 -20.84
CA GLY A 160 -5.76 6.30 -21.77
C GLY A 160 -5.39 6.13 -23.26
N PRO A 161 -4.33 6.79 -23.78
CA PRO A 161 -3.93 6.64 -25.17
C PRO A 161 -3.39 5.25 -25.55
N MET A 162 -3.10 4.38 -24.58
CA MET A 162 -2.51 3.06 -24.84
C MET A 162 -3.51 2.00 -25.28
N GLY A 163 -4.82 2.30 -25.24
CA GLY A 163 -5.87 1.36 -25.65
C GLY A 163 -6.13 0.22 -24.67
N LEU A 164 -5.63 0.34 -23.42
CA LEU A 164 -5.88 -0.63 -22.34
C LEU A 164 -7.26 -0.38 -21.73
N THR A 165 -7.89 -1.44 -21.23
CA THR A 165 -9.03 -1.29 -20.33
C THR A 165 -8.53 -0.72 -19.01
N VAL A 166 -9.04 0.42 -18.59
CA VAL A 166 -8.71 1.03 -17.28
C VAL A 166 -9.93 0.93 -16.39
N SER A 167 -9.79 0.29 -15.25
CA SER A 167 -10.86 0.10 -14.28
C SER A 167 -10.43 0.57 -12.88
N ARG A 168 -11.40 0.75 -11.98
CA ARG A 168 -11.18 1.09 -10.56
C ARG A 168 -11.96 0.14 -9.68
N LEU A 169 -11.52 0.03 -8.42
CA LEU A 169 -12.30 -0.69 -7.42
C LEU A 169 -13.66 0.01 -7.24
N ALA A 170 -14.71 -0.77 -7.13
CA ALA A 170 -16.05 -0.24 -6.89
C ALA A 170 -16.11 0.45 -5.52
N SER A 171 -16.69 1.65 -5.50
CA SER A 171 -17.00 2.37 -4.27
C SER A 171 -18.46 2.16 -3.92
N GLY A 172 -18.78 2.06 -2.63
CA GLY A 172 -20.17 1.88 -2.19
C GLY A 172 -20.30 1.56 -0.71
N LEU A 173 -21.51 1.13 -0.34
CA LEU A 173 -21.85 0.81 1.04
C LEU A 173 -21.09 -0.40 1.55
N PRO A 174 -20.57 -0.37 2.77
CA PRO A 174 -19.95 -1.53 3.39
C PRO A 174 -21.00 -2.62 3.66
N VAL A 175 -20.62 -3.88 3.49
CA VAL A 175 -21.49 -5.02 3.78
C VAL A 175 -21.76 -5.07 5.29
N GLY A 176 -23.05 -5.19 5.66
CA GLY A 176 -23.49 -5.25 7.06
C GLY A 176 -23.69 -3.90 7.75
N GLY A 177 -23.56 -2.80 7.02
CA GLY A 177 -23.90 -1.47 7.51
C GLY A 177 -25.36 -1.08 7.22
N ASP A 178 -25.99 -0.29 8.10
CA ASP A 178 -27.30 0.28 7.87
C ASP A 178 -27.19 1.56 7.04
N LEU A 179 -28.14 1.79 6.13
CA LEU A 179 -28.17 2.97 5.25
C LEU A 179 -28.16 4.30 5.98
N GLU A 180 -28.82 4.35 7.15
CA GLU A 180 -28.94 5.58 7.94
C GLU A 180 -27.62 6.09 8.54
N TYR A 181 -26.59 5.20 8.64
CA TYR A 181 -25.27 5.59 9.16
C TYR A 181 -24.25 5.89 8.04
N ALA A 182 -24.63 5.71 6.79
CA ALA A 182 -23.76 6.04 5.68
C ALA A 182 -23.75 7.56 5.45
N ASP A 183 -22.55 8.11 5.25
CA ASP A 183 -22.41 9.53 4.89
C ASP A 183 -22.90 9.79 3.45
N GLU A 184 -23.23 11.06 3.17
CA GLU A 184 -23.82 11.48 1.89
C GLU A 184 -22.91 11.17 0.68
N VAL A 185 -21.58 11.25 0.85
CA VAL A 185 -20.61 10.97 -0.23
C VAL A 185 -20.60 9.48 -0.56
N THR A 186 -20.56 8.63 0.47
CA THR A 186 -20.61 7.17 0.30
C THR A 186 -21.94 6.73 -0.34
N LEU A 187 -23.07 7.30 0.08
CA LEU A 187 -24.36 7.03 -0.55
C LEU A 187 -24.41 7.51 -2.00
N GLY A 188 -23.90 8.70 -2.28
CA GLY A 188 -23.82 9.23 -3.65
C GLY A 188 -23.03 8.31 -4.58
N ARG A 189 -21.83 7.88 -4.16
CA ARG A 189 -21.00 6.93 -4.92
C ARG A 189 -21.69 5.57 -5.10
N ALA A 190 -22.43 5.09 -4.10
CA ALA A 190 -23.21 3.85 -4.21
C ALA A 190 -24.32 3.96 -5.25
N PHE A 191 -25.01 5.11 -5.35
CA PHE A 191 -26.01 5.37 -6.40
C PHE A 191 -25.39 5.45 -7.79
N GLU A 192 -24.25 6.10 -7.95
CA GLU A 192 -23.52 6.17 -9.22
C GLU A 192 -23.06 4.77 -9.66
N GLY A 193 -22.51 3.99 -8.76
CA GLY A 193 -22.02 2.64 -9.01
C GLY A 193 -23.09 1.53 -8.97
N ARG A 194 -24.39 1.86 -8.88
CA ARG A 194 -25.47 0.89 -8.81
C ARG A 194 -25.46 -0.11 -9.97
N ARG A 195 -25.70 -1.37 -9.68
CA ARG A 195 -25.74 -2.45 -10.67
C ARG A 195 -27.18 -2.88 -10.94
N THR A 196 -27.46 -3.24 -12.20
CA THR A 196 -28.74 -3.88 -12.55
C THR A 196 -28.77 -5.29 -11.97
N ILE A 197 -29.88 -5.63 -11.32
CA ILE A 197 -30.15 -6.98 -10.85
C ILE A 197 -30.92 -7.69 -11.98
N SER A 198 -30.28 -8.71 -12.57
CA SER A 198 -30.99 -9.64 -13.46
C SER A 198 -31.78 -10.61 -12.61
N ALA A 199 -33.07 -10.76 -12.89
CA ALA A 199 -33.93 -11.77 -12.28
C ALA A 199 -33.61 -13.15 -12.81
#